data_025bdb6ca30f4f1b4ce44cddf042a998
#
_entry.id   025bdb6ca30f4f1b4ce44cddf042a998
#
_cell.length_a   1.000
_cell.length_b   1.000
_cell.length_c   1.000
_cell.angle_alpha   90.00
_cell.angle_beta   90.00
_cell.angle_gamma   90.00
#
_symmetry.space_group_name_H-M   'P 1'
#
loop_
_entity.id
_entity.type
_entity.pdbx_description
1 polymer ?
#
loop_
_entity_poly.entity_id
_entity_poly.type
_entity_poly.pdbx_seq_one_letter_code
_entity_poly.pdbx_strand_id
1 'polypeptide(L)'
;LDTSRGLGDVYKRQGLMTRRAIVNIFSSYNNILMTATDLTGAETIGTCSGGQVVKSSKDSGGQFAATRAAERLADMLKDKEFTQLIVKYRAPGGNKSNNTGPGAQAAIRALTRAGMTITRIEDVTPIAHDGTKKKGGRRGRRV
;
A
#
# COMPACT_ATOMS: atom_id res chain seq x y z
N LEU A 1 -37.06 7.41 -26.31
CA LEU A 1 -36.30 6.58 -25.46
C LEU A 1 -35.17 7.26 -24.79
N ASP A 2 -34.99 6.93 -23.63
CA ASP A 2 -34.12 7.52 -22.66
C ASP A 2 -32.64 7.49 -23.04
N THR A 3 -32.23 8.38 -23.94
CA THR A 3 -30.82 8.66 -24.20
C THR A 3 -30.09 9.10 -22.93
N SER A 4 -30.82 9.75 -21.99
CA SER A 4 -30.26 10.13 -20.70
C SER A 4 -29.95 8.91 -19.83
N ARG A 5 -30.74 7.84 -19.88
CA ARG A 5 -30.44 6.58 -19.19
C ARG A 5 -29.22 5.89 -19.76
N GLY A 6 -29.11 5.82 -21.08
CA GLY A 6 -27.96 5.23 -21.72
C GLY A 6 -26.67 5.98 -21.42
N LEU A 7 -26.72 7.32 -21.42
CA LEU A 7 -25.59 8.16 -21.02
C LEU A 7 -25.24 7.97 -19.54
N GLY A 8 -26.22 7.89 -18.65
CA GLY A 8 -25.99 7.65 -17.24
C GLY A 8 -25.29 6.32 -16.98
N ASP A 9 -25.69 5.26 -17.69
CA ASP A 9 -25.06 3.95 -17.57
C ASP A 9 -23.63 3.95 -18.11
N VAL A 10 -23.39 4.66 -19.22
CA VAL A 10 -22.04 4.81 -19.77
C VAL A 10 -21.15 5.57 -18.78
N TYR A 11 -21.61 6.65 -18.19
CA TYR A 11 -20.87 7.39 -17.17
C TYR A 11 -20.63 6.57 -15.92
N LYS A 12 -21.60 5.79 -15.48
CA LYS A 12 -21.42 4.88 -14.37
C LYS A 12 -20.36 3.83 -14.65
N ARG A 13 -20.40 3.22 -15.82
CA ARG A 13 -19.39 2.25 -16.24
C ARG A 13 -18.02 2.89 -16.32
N GLN A 14 -17.90 4.06 -16.91
CA GLN A 14 -16.63 4.80 -16.96
C GLN A 14 -16.17 5.17 -15.56
N GLY A 15 -17.09 5.60 -14.69
CA GLY A 15 -16.78 5.90 -13.31
C GLY A 15 -16.28 4.67 -12.55
N LEU A 16 -16.90 3.51 -12.75
CA LEU A 16 -16.46 2.25 -12.17
C LEU A 16 -15.10 1.82 -12.72
N MET A 17 -14.88 1.96 -14.03
CA MET A 17 -13.62 1.60 -14.68
C MET A 17 -12.48 2.54 -14.31
N THR A 18 -12.78 3.79 -13.96
CA THR A 18 -11.77 4.81 -13.62
C THR A 18 -11.75 5.13 -12.13
N ARG A 19 -12.48 4.37 -11.33
CA ARG A 19 -12.52 4.59 -9.88
C ARG A 19 -11.16 4.30 -9.27
N ARG A 20 -10.60 5.32 -8.62
CA ARG A 20 -9.23 5.30 -8.11
C ARG A 20 -9.21 5.23 -6.60
N ALA A 21 -8.25 4.50 -6.08
CA ALA A 21 -7.93 4.48 -4.66
C ALA A 21 -6.46 4.78 -4.46
N ILE A 22 -6.13 5.30 -3.28
CA ILE A 22 -4.75 5.47 -2.85
C ILE A 22 -4.41 4.32 -1.92
N VAL A 23 -3.35 3.58 -2.23
CA VAL A 23 -2.82 2.54 -1.37
C VAL A 23 -1.53 3.04 -0.75
N ASN A 24 -1.56 3.22 0.56
CA ASN A 24 -0.38 3.59 1.34
C ASN A 24 0.27 2.32 1.86
N ILE A 25 1.52 2.09 1.50
CA ILE A 25 2.30 0.94 1.94
C ILE A 25 3.40 1.42 2.87
N PHE A 26 3.32 1.05 4.14
CA PHE A 26 4.41 1.22 5.08
C PHE A 26 5.15 -0.10 5.18
N SER A 27 6.42 -0.12 4.82
CA SER A 27 7.22 -1.34 4.82
C SER A 27 8.50 -1.15 5.63
N SER A 28 8.72 -2.05 6.56
CA SER A 28 9.95 -2.15 7.33
C SER A 28 10.49 -3.57 7.18
N TYR A 29 11.63 -3.84 7.81
CA TYR A 29 12.20 -5.19 7.79
C TYR A 29 11.35 -6.19 8.59
N ASN A 30 10.52 -5.72 9.51
CA ASN A 30 9.76 -6.57 10.43
C ASN A 30 8.30 -6.71 10.07
N ASN A 31 7.73 -5.79 9.30
CA ASN A 31 6.32 -5.84 8.98
C ASN A 31 6.01 -5.00 7.73
N ILE A 32 4.82 -5.20 7.20
CA ILE A 32 4.26 -4.37 6.14
C ILE A 32 2.83 -4.02 6.52
N LEU A 33 2.48 -2.75 6.34
CA LEU A 33 1.13 -2.25 6.59
C LEU A 33 0.61 -1.61 5.31
N MET A 34 -0.57 -2.02 4.89
CA MET A 34 -1.20 -1.46 3.70
C MET A 34 -2.57 -0.91 4.05
N THR A 35 -2.82 0.32 3.63
CA THR A 35 -4.11 1.00 3.83
C THR A 35 -4.58 1.55 2.50
N ALA A 36 -5.78 1.17 2.10
CA ALA A 36 -6.42 1.71 0.91
C ALA A 36 -7.46 2.75 1.32
N THR A 37 -7.38 3.91 0.71
CA THR A 37 -8.30 5.02 0.96
C THR A 37 -8.83 5.57 -0.36
N ASP A 38 -9.86 6.42 -0.30
CA ASP A 38 -10.30 7.16 -1.46
C ASP A 38 -9.26 8.26 -1.84
N LEU A 39 -9.52 9.01 -2.92
CA LEU A 39 -8.59 10.04 -3.38
C LEU A 39 -8.43 11.19 -2.37
N THR A 40 -9.44 11.44 -1.55
CA THR A 40 -9.38 12.48 -0.53
C THR A 40 -8.65 12.02 0.73
N GLY A 41 -8.53 10.71 0.92
CA GLY A 41 -7.95 10.13 2.13
C GLY A 41 -8.88 10.10 3.33
N ALA A 42 -10.12 10.60 3.17
CA ALA A 42 -11.06 10.73 4.28
C ALA A 42 -11.71 9.38 4.64
N GLU A 43 -11.94 8.52 3.66
CA GLU A 43 -12.57 7.21 3.86
C GLU A 43 -11.56 6.09 3.66
N THR A 44 -11.42 5.22 4.65
CA THR A 44 -10.60 4.01 4.55
C THR A 44 -11.42 2.88 3.94
N ILE A 45 -10.97 2.38 2.81
CA ILE A 45 -11.64 1.29 2.08
C ILE A 45 -11.30 -0.05 2.69
N GLY A 46 -10.02 -0.25 3.00
CA GLY A 46 -9.55 -1.49 3.59
C GLY A 46 -8.15 -1.35 4.12
N THR A 47 -7.80 -2.25 5.02
CA THR A 47 -6.46 -2.33 5.59
C THR A 47 -6.01 -3.79 5.62
N CYS A 48 -4.73 -4.01 5.45
CA CYS A 48 -4.14 -5.32 5.62
C CYS A 48 -2.69 -5.19 6.06
N SER A 49 -2.21 -6.15 6.81
CA SER A 49 -0.81 -6.16 7.26
C SER A 49 -0.21 -7.55 7.12
N GLY A 50 1.13 -7.61 7.13
CA GLY A 50 1.83 -8.89 7.11
C GLY A 50 1.50 -9.76 8.31
N GLY A 51 1.32 -9.15 9.48
CA GLY A 51 0.97 -9.87 10.70
C GLY A 51 -0.40 -10.52 10.69
N GLN A 52 -1.31 -10.06 9.83
CA GLN A 52 -2.64 -10.63 9.70
C GLN A 52 -2.67 -11.90 8.84
N VAL A 53 -1.70 -12.08 7.97
CA VAL A 53 -1.70 -13.17 6.98
C VAL A 53 -0.69 -14.26 7.29
N VAL A 54 0.25 -14.02 8.19
CA VAL A 54 1.22 -15.02 8.65
C VAL A 54 1.14 -15.21 10.14
N LYS A 55 1.38 -16.44 10.61
CA LYS A 55 1.32 -16.78 12.03
C LYS A 55 2.57 -16.36 12.79
N SER A 56 3.72 -16.41 12.14
CA SER A 56 4.99 -16.07 12.77
C SER A 56 5.31 -14.59 12.61
N SER A 57 5.58 -13.89 13.69
CA SER A 57 5.99 -12.48 13.66
C SER A 57 7.30 -12.27 12.89
N LYS A 58 8.15 -13.28 12.84
CA LYS A 58 9.39 -13.28 12.09
C LYS A 58 9.16 -13.09 10.60
N ASP A 59 8.08 -13.64 10.07
CA ASP A 59 7.79 -13.66 8.63
C ASP A 59 6.92 -12.49 8.18
N SER A 60 6.42 -11.66 9.10
CA SER A 60 5.45 -10.62 8.76
C SER A 60 6.02 -9.49 7.90
N GLY A 61 7.35 -9.33 7.86
CA GLY A 61 8.01 -8.37 6.96
C GLY A 61 8.48 -8.97 5.64
N GLY A 62 8.29 -10.26 5.42
CA GLY A 62 8.81 -10.98 4.26
C GLY A 62 7.99 -10.78 3.00
N GLN A 63 8.53 -11.24 1.88
CA GLN A 63 7.87 -11.13 0.57
C GLN A 63 6.56 -11.93 0.51
N PHE A 64 6.54 -13.12 1.11
CA PHE A 64 5.34 -13.96 1.12
C PHE A 64 4.19 -13.26 1.85
N ALA A 65 4.47 -12.71 3.04
CA ALA A 65 3.47 -11.98 3.81
C ALA A 65 2.95 -10.77 3.04
N ALA A 66 3.83 -10.02 2.40
CA ALA A 66 3.48 -8.86 1.59
C ALA A 66 2.60 -9.24 0.40
N THR A 67 2.93 -10.33 -0.28
CA THR A 67 2.15 -10.84 -1.41
C THR A 67 0.74 -11.22 -0.98
N ARG A 68 0.62 -11.99 0.11
CA ARG A 68 -0.68 -12.42 0.64
C ARG A 68 -1.52 -11.22 1.11
N ALA A 69 -0.90 -10.29 1.80
CA ALA A 69 -1.57 -9.08 2.26
C ALA A 69 -2.08 -8.23 1.08
N ALA A 70 -1.27 -8.10 0.04
CA ALA A 70 -1.65 -7.35 -1.16
C ALA A 70 -2.80 -8.03 -1.92
N GLU A 71 -2.77 -9.34 -2.04
CA GLU A 71 -3.87 -10.11 -2.65
C GLU A 71 -5.18 -9.87 -1.89
N ARG A 72 -5.10 -9.94 -0.58
CA ARG A 72 -6.27 -9.72 0.28
C ARG A 72 -6.81 -8.30 0.16
N LEU A 73 -5.93 -7.31 0.11
CA LEU A 73 -6.33 -5.92 -0.10
C LEU A 73 -6.94 -5.72 -1.49
N ALA A 74 -6.39 -6.36 -2.51
CA ALA A 74 -6.92 -6.30 -3.88
C ALA A 74 -8.34 -6.87 -3.95
N ASP A 75 -8.61 -7.95 -3.24
CA ASP A 75 -9.96 -8.53 -3.17
C ASP A 75 -10.94 -7.55 -2.53
N MET A 76 -10.56 -6.88 -1.45
CA MET A 76 -11.39 -5.85 -0.82
C MET A 76 -11.67 -4.69 -1.78
N LEU A 77 -10.67 -4.26 -2.54
CA LEU A 77 -10.81 -3.19 -3.51
C LEU A 77 -11.72 -3.58 -4.68
N LYS A 78 -11.61 -4.81 -5.17
CA LYS A 78 -12.46 -5.33 -6.24
C LYS A 78 -13.92 -5.41 -5.80
N ASP A 79 -14.17 -5.85 -4.57
CA ASP A 79 -15.52 -5.92 -4.01
C ASP A 79 -16.18 -4.53 -3.96
N LYS A 80 -15.40 -3.49 -3.80
CA LYS A 80 -15.87 -2.10 -3.81
C LYS A 80 -15.70 -1.42 -5.18
N GLU A 81 -15.35 -2.20 -6.20
CA GLU A 81 -15.28 -1.77 -7.60
C GLU A 81 -14.19 -0.73 -7.90
N PHE A 82 -13.13 -0.69 -7.13
CA PHE A 82 -11.95 0.10 -7.43
C PHE A 82 -11.06 -0.66 -8.42
N THR A 83 -10.63 -0.01 -9.48
CA THR A 83 -9.81 -0.63 -10.53
C THR A 83 -8.45 -0.01 -10.70
N GLN A 84 -8.31 1.27 -10.36
CA GLN A 84 -7.06 1.99 -10.50
C GLN A 84 -6.49 2.37 -9.15
N LEU A 85 -5.20 2.25 -9.01
CA LEU A 85 -4.49 2.53 -7.76
C LEU A 85 -3.39 3.56 -7.96
N ILE A 86 -3.29 4.46 -7.00
CA ILE A 86 -2.11 5.29 -6.80
C ILE A 86 -1.39 4.70 -5.59
N VAL A 87 -0.18 4.19 -5.80
CA VAL A 87 0.58 3.54 -4.75
C VAL A 87 1.59 4.51 -4.16
N LYS A 88 1.54 4.68 -2.86
CA LYS A 88 2.50 5.47 -2.10
C LYS A 88 3.18 4.55 -1.09
N TYR A 89 4.44 4.25 -1.30
CA TYR A 89 5.18 3.40 -0.38
C TYR A 89 6.18 4.22 0.42
N ARG A 90 6.45 3.75 1.63
CA ARG A 90 7.42 4.41 2.49
C ARG A 90 8.16 3.41 3.37
N ALA A 91 9.40 3.76 3.69
CA ALA A 91 10.17 3.17 4.76
C ALA A 91 9.94 3.94 6.07
N PRO A 92 10.46 3.47 7.22
CA PRO A 92 10.37 4.24 8.45
C PRO A 92 10.91 5.66 8.34
N GLY A 93 12.03 5.87 7.65
CA GLY A 93 12.56 7.20 7.37
C GLY A 93 12.96 7.99 8.60
N GLY A 94 13.12 9.30 8.44
CA GLY A 94 13.57 10.18 9.51
C GLY A 94 14.98 9.79 9.99
N ASN A 95 15.12 9.51 11.29
CA ASN A 95 16.36 9.01 11.86
C ASN A 95 16.48 7.48 11.81
N LYS A 96 15.50 6.80 11.21
CA LYS A 96 15.48 5.35 11.03
C LYS A 96 15.90 4.97 9.61
N SER A 97 15.72 3.70 9.24
CA SER A 97 16.10 3.22 7.92
C SER A 97 15.29 3.86 6.80
N ASN A 98 15.96 4.26 5.72
CA ASN A 98 15.31 4.74 4.51
C ASN A 98 14.97 3.60 3.53
N ASN A 99 15.33 2.37 3.85
CA ASN A 99 15.06 1.21 3.02
C ASN A 99 13.71 0.59 3.39
N THR A 100 12.91 0.28 2.38
CA THR A 100 11.56 -0.24 2.57
C THR A 100 11.50 -1.72 2.97
N GLY A 101 12.62 -2.40 3.04
CA GLY A 101 12.63 -3.84 3.28
C GLY A 101 12.14 -4.64 2.07
N PRO A 102 12.02 -5.97 2.21
CA PRO A 102 11.75 -6.84 1.06
C PRO A 102 10.28 -6.85 0.62
N GLY A 103 9.35 -6.37 1.45
CA GLY A 103 7.92 -6.54 1.21
C GLY A 103 7.30 -5.57 0.22
N ALA A 104 7.79 -4.34 0.12
CA ALA A 104 7.13 -3.29 -0.66
C ALA A 104 6.99 -3.65 -2.15
N GLN A 105 8.07 -4.08 -2.77
CA GLN A 105 8.05 -4.45 -4.18
C GLN A 105 7.18 -5.68 -4.44
N ALA A 106 7.24 -6.66 -3.56
CA ALA A 106 6.41 -7.85 -3.65
C ALA A 106 4.92 -7.50 -3.57
N ALA A 107 4.56 -6.58 -2.70
CA ALA A 107 3.18 -6.09 -2.57
C ALA A 107 2.71 -5.40 -3.85
N ILE A 108 3.53 -4.53 -4.43
CA ILE A 108 3.20 -3.82 -5.67
C ILE A 108 3.00 -4.82 -6.83
N ARG A 109 3.87 -5.79 -6.95
CA ARG A 109 3.74 -6.85 -7.97
C ARG A 109 2.46 -7.67 -7.78
N ALA A 110 2.14 -8.00 -6.54
CA ALA A 110 0.94 -8.77 -6.24
C ALA A 110 -0.33 -7.98 -6.58
N LEU A 111 -0.37 -6.68 -6.29
CA LEU A 111 -1.49 -5.82 -6.69
C LEU A 111 -1.67 -5.80 -8.20
N THR A 112 -0.58 -5.71 -8.95
CA THR A 112 -0.62 -5.75 -10.42
C THR A 112 -1.13 -7.11 -10.94
N ARG A 113 -0.66 -8.21 -10.37
CA ARG A 113 -1.10 -9.56 -10.73
C ARG A 113 -2.57 -9.80 -10.43
N ALA A 114 -3.07 -9.19 -9.38
CA ALA A 114 -4.48 -9.30 -9.01
C ALA A 114 -5.42 -8.58 -9.98
N GLY A 115 -4.89 -7.87 -10.95
CA GLY A 115 -5.68 -7.18 -11.96
C GLY A 115 -5.92 -5.71 -11.71
N MET A 116 -5.28 -5.15 -10.68
CA MET A 116 -5.36 -3.72 -10.40
C MET A 116 -4.43 -2.94 -11.34
N THR A 117 -4.91 -1.82 -11.85
CA THR A 117 -4.11 -0.93 -12.69
C THR A 117 -3.44 0.11 -11.82
N ILE A 118 -2.11 0.11 -11.79
CA ILE A 118 -1.35 1.10 -11.04
C ILE A 118 -1.05 2.28 -11.95
N THR A 119 -1.62 3.45 -11.64
CA THR A 119 -1.45 4.64 -12.45
C THR A 119 -0.25 5.47 -12.03
N ARG A 120 0.15 5.37 -10.76
CA ARG A 120 1.26 6.14 -10.23
C ARG A 120 1.87 5.43 -9.03
N ILE A 121 3.19 5.47 -8.94
CA ILE A 121 3.93 4.94 -7.80
C ILE A 121 4.82 6.06 -7.27
N GLU A 122 4.69 6.37 -5.98
CA GLU A 122 5.49 7.40 -5.32
C GLU A 122 6.20 6.84 -4.10
N ASP A 123 7.44 7.25 -3.91
CA ASP A 123 8.16 7.02 -2.65
C ASP A 123 7.93 8.24 -1.75
N VAL A 124 7.21 8.03 -0.65
CA VAL A 124 6.89 9.08 0.31
C VAL A 124 7.64 8.91 1.63
N THR A 125 8.76 8.19 1.60
CA THR A 125 9.61 8.01 2.78
C THR A 125 10.04 9.37 3.33
N PRO A 126 9.77 9.67 4.61
CA PRO A 126 10.17 10.94 5.18
C PRO A 126 11.69 11.04 5.28
N ILE A 127 12.23 12.16 4.83
CA ILE A 127 13.65 12.45 4.87
C ILE A 127 13.86 13.58 5.88
N ALA A 128 14.68 13.31 6.90
CA ALA A 128 14.97 14.31 7.91
C ALA A 128 15.88 15.40 7.36
N HIS A 129 15.53 16.65 7.63
CA HIS A 129 16.39 17.80 7.40
C HIS A 129 17.19 18.05 8.69
N ASP A 130 18.40 17.49 8.79
CA ASP A 130 19.25 17.62 9.96
C ASP A 130 18.52 17.23 11.26
N GLY A 131 17.97 16.03 11.26
CA GLY A 131 17.14 15.52 12.37
C GLY A 131 17.94 15.05 13.56
N THR A 132 17.25 14.35 14.46
CA THR A 132 17.85 13.83 15.67
C THR A 132 18.87 12.73 15.39
N LYS A 133 19.74 12.46 16.38
CA LYS A 133 20.77 11.44 16.28
C LYS A 133 20.15 10.06 16.11
N LYS A 134 20.77 9.21 15.27
CA LYS A 134 20.33 7.84 15.07
C LYS A 134 20.49 7.02 16.35
N LYS A 135 19.57 6.09 16.53
CA LYS A 135 19.62 5.12 17.63
C LYS A 135 20.88 4.27 17.56
N GLY A 136 21.43 3.90 18.70
CA GLY A 136 22.54 2.98 18.78
C GLY A 136 23.82 3.56 19.37
N GLY A 137 24.00 4.86 19.37
CA GLY A 137 25.16 5.54 19.93
C GLY A 137 26.48 5.09 19.30
N ARG A 138 27.60 5.48 19.92
CA ARG A 138 28.94 5.22 19.41
C ARG A 138 29.34 3.74 19.51
N ARG A 139 28.96 3.06 20.61
CA ARG A 139 29.36 1.68 20.91
C ARG A 139 28.36 0.63 20.45
N GLY A 140 27.16 1.05 20.08
CA GLY A 140 26.11 0.14 19.69
C GLY A 140 25.54 -0.63 20.90
N ARG A 141 24.64 -1.55 20.61
CA ARG A 141 23.89 -2.29 21.63
C ARG A 141 24.68 -3.49 22.20
N ARG A 142 25.52 -4.08 21.39
CA ARG A 142 26.33 -5.24 21.74
C ARG A 142 27.80 -4.84 21.83
N VAL A 143 28.22 -4.56 23.01
CA VAL A 143 29.61 -4.23 23.30
C VAL A 143 30.25 -5.34 24.11
#